data_044d7350089f0cfcfe4cee0355f6abea
#
_entry.id   044d7350089f0cfcfe4cee0355f6abea
#
_cell.length_a   1.000
_cell.length_b   1.000
_cell.length_c   1.000
_cell.angle_alpha   90.00
_cell.angle_beta   90.00
_cell.angle_gamma   90.00
#
_symmetry.space_group_name_H-M   'P 1'
#
loop_
_entity.id
_entity.type
_entity.pdbx_description
1 polymer ?
#
loop_
_entity_poly.entity_id
_entity_poly.type
_entity_poly.pdbx_seq_one_letter_code
_entity_poly.pdbx_strand_id
1 'polypeptide(L)'
;MSQLTLENNEFLRQFEVVVDGSMARIEYAEQERKIFLTKLIVPDVLESDEFNDSFIKLVLDSVAEKNMRVVPTSPEIAGFLRKNKRYKALLPVGIKL
;
A
#
# COMPACT_ATOMS: atom_id res chain seq x y z
N MET A 1 17.28 -3.31 12.00
CA MET A 1 16.39 -2.77 11.02
C MET A 1 15.35 -1.87 11.65
N SER A 2 15.19 -0.71 11.13
CA SER A 2 14.22 0.21 11.70
C SER A 2 12.80 -0.23 11.35
N GLN A 3 11.91 -0.08 12.30
CA GLN A 3 10.50 -0.33 12.06
C GLN A 3 9.86 0.90 11.47
N LEU A 4 9.04 0.67 10.46
CA LEU A 4 8.27 1.75 9.87
C LEU A 4 6.98 1.92 10.66
N THR A 5 6.60 3.17 10.91
CA THR A 5 5.34 3.47 11.56
C THR A 5 4.37 3.97 10.51
N LEU A 6 3.30 3.22 10.29
CA LEU A 6 2.31 3.55 9.28
C LEU A 6 1.25 4.47 9.86
N GLU A 7 0.95 5.54 9.13
CA GLU A 7 -0.16 6.42 9.46
C GLU A 7 -1.15 6.47 8.32
N ASN A 8 -2.42 6.47 8.65
CA ASN A 8 -3.48 6.64 7.65
C ASN A 8 -3.99 8.07 7.75
N ASN A 9 -3.59 8.89 6.79
CA ASN A 9 -4.06 10.27 6.73
C ASN A 9 -5.39 10.29 5.98
N GLU A 10 -6.49 10.14 6.73
CA GLU A 10 -7.80 10.03 6.11
C GLU A 10 -8.26 11.33 5.48
N PHE A 11 -7.76 12.44 5.96
CA PHE A 11 -8.10 13.73 5.38
C PHE A 11 -7.58 13.84 3.95
N LEU A 12 -6.33 13.44 3.73
CA LEU A 12 -5.70 13.48 2.40
C LEU A 12 -5.87 12.18 1.62
N ARG A 13 -6.46 11.16 2.23
CA ARG A 13 -6.66 9.86 1.60
C ARG A 13 -5.34 9.25 1.16
N GLN A 14 -4.42 9.10 2.10
CA GLN A 14 -3.13 8.49 1.82
C GLN A 14 -2.56 7.83 3.06
N PHE A 15 -1.85 6.71 2.86
CA PHE A 15 -1.04 6.09 3.89
C PHE A 15 0.34 6.71 3.86
N GLU A 16 0.93 6.95 5.02
CA GLU A 16 2.21 7.66 5.12
C GLU A 16 3.18 6.93 6.03
N VAL A 17 4.46 6.93 5.65
CA VAL A 17 5.55 6.61 6.57
C VAL A 17 6.60 7.71 6.44
N VAL A 18 7.22 8.07 7.56
CA VAL A 18 8.26 9.08 7.58
C VAL A 18 9.54 8.44 8.09
N VAL A 19 10.63 8.59 7.35
CA VAL A 19 11.94 8.10 7.72
C VAL A 19 12.92 9.24 7.59
N ASP A 20 13.54 9.62 8.71
CA ASP A 20 14.55 10.71 8.75
C ASP A 20 14.02 11.98 8.06
N GLY A 21 12.77 12.33 8.33
CA GLY A 21 12.18 13.56 7.80
C GLY A 21 11.66 13.46 6.38
N SER A 22 11.83 12.32 5.73
CA SER A 22 11.35 12.12 4.36
C SER A 22 10.10 11.26 4.40
N MET A 23 9.05 11.68 3.69
CA MET A 23 7.77 10.99 3.73
C MET A 23 7.50 10.26 2.43
N ALA A 24 7.18 8.97 2.55
CA ALA A 24 6.63 8.18 1.45
C ALA A 24 5.13 8.06 1.66
N ARG A 25 4.37 7.95 0.57
CA ARG A 25 2.92 7.84 0.69
C ARG A 25 2.34 6.94 -0.37
N ILE A 26 1.21 6.33 -0.04
CA ILE A 26 0.38 5.60 -0.99
C ILE A 26 -0.99 6.26 -0.97
N GLU A 27 -1.35 6.87 -2.09
CA GLU A 27 -2.65 7.53 -2.22
C GLU A 27 -3.73 6.51 -2.53
N TYR A 28 -4.93 6.75 -2.02
CA TYR A 28 -6.02 5.81 -2.19
C TYR A 28 -7.36 6.50 -2.33
N ALA A 29 -8.34 5.74 -2.81
CA ALA A 29 -9.74 6.10 -2.79
C ALA A 29 -10.51 4.93 -2.19
N GLU A 30 -11.63 5.19 -1.54
CA GLU A 30 -12.45 4.15 -0.94
C GLU A 30 -13.85 4.17 -1.53
N GLN A 31 -14.41 2.97 -1.71
CA GLN A 31 -15.78 2.84 -2.19
C GLN A 31 -16.30 1.47 -1.80
N GLU A 32 -17.36 1.44 -0.98
CA GLU A 32 -18.08 0.21 -0.67
C GLU A 32 -17.16 -0.94 -0.20
N ARG A 33 -16.37 -0.69 0.82
CA ARG A 33 -15.46 -1.68 1.40
C ARG A 33 -14.34 -2.12 0.46
N LYS A 34 -14.10 -1.34 -0.58
CA LYS A 34 -12.94 -1.52 -1.45
C LYS A 34 -12.04 -0.32 -1.31
N ILE A 35 -10.75 -0.56 -1.29
CA ILE A 35 -9.76 0.50 -1.28
C ILE A 35 -8.94 0.41 -2.56
N PHE A 36 -8.92 1.52 -3.30
CA PHE A 36 -8.17 1.60 -4.55
C PHE A 36 -6.85 2.26 -4.24
N LEU A 37 -5.76 1.48 -4.31
CA LEU A 37 -4.43 2.01 -4.07
C LEU A 37 -3.91 2.56 -5.39
N THR A 38 -3.95 3.89 -5.51
CA THR A 38 -3.83 4.52 -6.82
C THR A 38 -2.41 4.95 -7.16
N LYS A 39 -1.59 5.28 -6.15
CA LYS A 39 -0.28 5.84 -6.45
C LYS A 39 0.69 5.60 -5.31
N LEU A 40 1.89 5.13 -5.65
CA LEU A 40 2.99 4.99 -4.69
C LEU A 40 3.99 6.10 -4.98
N ILE A 41 4.28 6.93 -3.97
CA ILE A 41 5.21 8.04 -4.12
C ILE A 41 6.27 7.92 -3.04
N VAL A 42 7.51 7.71 -3.46
CA VAL A 42 8.63 7.50 -2.55
C VAL A 42 9.74 8.49 -2.90
N PRO A 43 10.22 9.26 -1.92
CA PRO A 43 11.36 10.15 -2.18
C PRO A 43 12.59 9.36 -2.58
N ASP A 44 13.45 9.96 -3.42
CA ASP A 44 14.64 9.28 -3.90
C ASP A 44 15.51 8.74 -2.78
N VAL A 45 15.59 9.47 -1.66
CA VAL A 45 16.46 9.04 -0.55
C VAL A 45 15.97 7.76 0.11
N LEU A 46 14.69 7.40 -0.05
CA LEU A 46 14.13 6.18 0.52
C LEU A 46 13.95 5.08 -0.51
N GLU A 47 14.06 5.42 -1.79
CA GLU A 47 13.70 4.51 -2.88
C GLU A 47 14.59 3.29 -2.91
N SER A 48 13.98 2.12 -2.72
CA SER A 48 14.63 0.82 -2.89
C SER A 48 13.53 -0.21 -2.97
N ASP A 49 13.84 -1.36 -3.58
CA ASP A 49 12.87 -2.45 -3.64
C ASP A 49 12.49 -2.89 -2.24
N GLU A 50 13.46 -2.95 -1.34
CA GLU A 50 13.19 -3.39 0.04
C GLU A 50 12.26 -2.42 0.76
N PHE A 51 12.53 -1.12 0.65
CA PHE A 51 11.67 -0.14 1.31
C PHE A 51 10.25 -0.17 0.72
N ASN A 52 10.16 -0.18 -0.60
CA ASN A 52 8.87 -0.16 -1.27
C ASN A 52 8.03 -1.37 -0.88
N ASP A 53 8.65 -2.55 -0.86
CA ASP A 53 7.94 -3.78 -0.49
C ASP A 53 7.48 -3.73 0.96
N SER A 54 8.33 -3.21 1.87
CA SER A 54 7.98 -3.10 3.27
C SER A 54 6.80 -2.16 3.48
N PHE A 55 6.80 -1.04 2.78
CA PHE A 55 5.73 -0.07 2.88
C PHE A 55 4.41 -0.65 2.35
N ILE A 56 4.46 -1.26 1.17
CA ILE A 56 3.27 -1.87 0.58
C ILE A 56 2.71 -2.95 1.49
N LYS A 57 3.59 -3.77 2.07
CA LYS A 57 3.17 -4.83 2.98
C LYS A 57 2.44 -4.26 4.20
N LEU A 58 2.96 -3.19 4.79
CA LEU A 58 2.32 -2.55 5.92
C LEU A 58 0.92 -2.08 5.57
N VAL A 59 0.77 -1.45 4.40
CA VAL A 59 -0.53 -0.96 3.97
C VAL A 59 -1.50 -2.12 3.76
N LEU A 60 -1.05 -3.18 3.11
CA LEU A 60 -1.91 -4.33 2.84
C LEU A 60 -2.34 -5.01 4.13
N ASP A 61 -1.42 -5.14 5.09
CA ASP A 61 -1.76 -5.73 6.39
C ASP A 61 -2.80 -4.88 7.12
N SER A 62 -2.66 -3.56 7.06
CA SER A 62 -3.62 -2.64 7.67
C SER A 62 -5.00 -2.77 7.04
N VAL A 63 -5.05 -2.87 5.72
CA VAL A 63 -6.31 -3.02 4.99
C VAL A 63 -6.97 -4.35 5.33
N ALA A 64 -6.16 -5.41 5.45
CA ALA A 64 -6.68 -6.74 5.80
C ALA A 64 -7.35 -6.73 7.17
N GLU A 65 -6.77 -6.01 8.13
CA GLU A 65 -7.35 -5.90 9.46
C GLU A 65 -8.72 -5.24 9.45
N LYS A 66 -8.98 -4.39 8.48
CA LYS A 66 -10.25 -3.70 8.36
C LYS A 66 -11.27 -4.46 7.52
N ASN A 67 -10.91 -5.64 7.04
CA ASN A 67 -11.78 -6.48 6.21
C ASN A 67 -12.21 -5.78 4.92
N MET A 68 -11.31 -5.01 4.34
CA MET A 68 -11.54 -4.35 3.07
C MET A 68 -10.84 -5.10 1.95
N ARG A 69 -11.36 -4.95 0.74
CA ARG A 69 -10.72 -5.52 -0.45
C ARG A 69 -9.84 -4.46 -1.11
N VAL A 70 -8.77 -4.93 -1.75
CA VAL A 70 -7.78 -4.05 -2.38
C VAL A 70 -7.92 -4.11 -3.88
N VAL A 71 -8.00 -2.93 -4.51
CA VAL A 71 -7.93 -2.82 -5.97
C VAL A 71 -6.64 -2.07 -6.30
N PRO A 72 -5.61 -2.76 -6.77
CA PRO A 72 -4.31 -2.12 -7.01
C PRO A 72 -4.28 -1.48 -8.40
N THR A 73 -4.57 -0.20 -8.47
CA THR A 73 -4.48 0.51 -9.72
C THR A 73 -3.06 1.04 -9.98
N SER A 74 -2.22 1.06 -8.95
CA SER A 74 -0.81 1.39 -9.10
C SER A 74 -0.04 0.19 -9.65
N PRO A 75 0.76 0.37 -10.72
CA PRO A 75 1.54 -0.74 -11.28
C PRO A 75 2.51 -1.35 -10.27
N GLU A 76 3.11 -0.54 -9.42
CA GLU A 76 4.06 -1.03 -8.42
C GLU A 76 3.38 -1.94 -7.42
N ILE A 77 2.18 -1.56 -6.98
CA ILE A 77 1.46 -2.35 -5.99
C ILE A 77 0.91 -3.62 -6.63
N ALA A 78 0.42 -3.53 -7.86
CA ALA A 78 -0.01 -4.72 -8.60
C ALA A 78 1.15 -5.69 -8.76
N GLY A 79 2.36 -5.18 -9.04
CA GLY A 79 3.54 -6.01 -9.17
C GLY A 79 3.88 -6.72 -7.86
N PHE A 80 3.74 -6.02 -6.74
CA PHE A 80 3.97 -6.62 -5.43
C PHE A 80 3.01 -7.80 -5.21
N LEU A 81 1.74 -7.62 -5.55
CA LEU A 81 0.74 -8.67 -5.37
C LEU A 81 1.00 -9.87 -6.25
N ARG A 82 1.52 -9.67 -7.47
CA ARG A 82 1.88 -10.79 -8.33
C ARG A 82 2.99 -11.64 -7.73
N LYS A 83 3.94 -10.99 -7.06
CA LYS A 83 5.07 -11.69 -6.45
C LYS A 83 4.72 -12.30 -5.10
N ASN A 84 3.73 -11.77 -4.41
CA ASN A 84 3.40 -12.17 -3.05
C ASN A 84 1.99 -12.74 -3.03
N LYS A 85 1.85 -13.97 -3.46
CA LYS A 85 0.56 -14.58 -3.73
C LYS A 85 -0.38 -14.63 -2.54
N ARG A 86 0.18 -14.64 -1.32
CA ARG A 86 -0.65 -14.70 -0.13
C ARG A 86 -1.54 -13.46 0.01
N TYR A 87 -1.12 -12.33 -0.55
CA TYR A 87 -1.90 -11.10 -0.49
C TYR A 87 -2.99 -11.06 -1.56
N LYS A 88 -2.97 -11.99 -2.52
CA LYS A 88 -4.02 -12.03 -3.54
C LYS A 88 -5.40 -12.30 -2.95
N ALA A 89 -5.46 -12.84 -1.74
CA ALA A 89 -6.73 -13.04 -1.05
C ALA A 89 -7.46 -11.73 -0.77
N LEU A 90 -6.74 -10.59 -0.80
CA LEU A 90 -7.36 -9.28 -0.59
C LEU A 90 -8.06 -8.75 -1.83
N LEU A 91 -7.81 -9.33 -3.00
CA LEU A 91 -8.41 -8.87 -4.24
C LEU A 91 -9.90 -9.18 -4.27
N PRO A 92 -10.73 -8.29 -4.85
CA PRO A 92 -12.15 -8.59 -5.02
C PRO A 92 -12.34 -9.78 -5.95
N VAL A 93 -13.50 -10.40 -5.84
CA VAL A 93 -13.86 -11.51 -6.72
C VAL A 93 -13.85 -11.01 -8.17
N GLY A 94 -13.20 -11.78 -9.04
CA GLY A 94 -13.15 -11.45 -10.46
C GLY A 94 -11.94 -10.66 -10.90
N ILE A 95 -11.15 -10.11 -9.96
CA ILE A 95 -9.92 -9.40 -10.31
C ILE A 95 -8.77 -10.38 -10.26
N LYS A 96 -8.03 -10.47 -11.35
CA LYS A 96 -6.87 -11.35 -11.45
C LYS A 96 -5.66 -10.53 -11.89
N LEU A 97 -4.52 -10.88 -11.38
CA LEU A 97 -3.25 -10.24 -11.75
C LEU A 97 -2.31 -11.22 -12.44
#